data_264e82c34f224a0a656599c58b8f0fc0
#
_entry.id   264e82c34f224a0a656599c58b8f0fc0
#
_cell.length_a   1.000
_cell.length_b   1.000
_cell.length_c   1.000
_cell.angle_alpha   90.00
_cell.angle_beta   90.00
_cell.angle_gamma   90.00
#
_symmetry.space_group_name_H-M   'P 1'
#
loop_
_entity.id
_entity.type
_entity.pdbx_description
1 polymer ?
#
loop_
_entity_poly.entity_id
_entity_poly.type
_entity_poly.pdbx_seq_one_letter_code
_entity_poly.pdbx_strand_id
1 'polypeptide(L)'
;QPLCEIASMLGFAVIIVDDRPLFANHPRFPQAERIVCDAFPHAIERLQIHAGDYVAVITRGHRYDTDCLRTLLAGTMPRYLGMLGSKRRTIALLHMLAQEGFAQDKLDSIHTPIGLDIGALSVQEIAVSIAAQLVQTRRRGLNRRSKSHILTEETFRADVVEDIVSNPLKKALLLVYETSGSTPVKSGSFMTVNEMFQAKGTIGGGCSESAVLRDAFHLIGTGKSKCVTVDMNNDVAAEQGMVCGGQMKIFLTDLNEV
;
A
#
# COMPACT_ATOMS: atom_id res chain seq x y z
N GLN A 1 -15.16 -11.87 4.42
CA GLN A 1 -14.30 -12.54 3.45
C GLN A 1 -13.95 -11.60 2.29
N PRO A 2 -14.89 -11.05 1.46
CA PRO A 2 -14.54 -10.23 0.30
C PRO A 2 -13.58 -9.05 0.60
N LEU A 3 -13.76 -8.36 1.73
CA LEU A 3 -12.84 -7.29 2.12
C LEU A 3 -11.42 -7.80 2.38
N CYS A 4 -11.27 -8.97 3.00
CA CYS A 4 -9.95 -9.57 3.25
C CYS A 4 -9.25 -9.88 1.91
N GLU A 5 -9.96 -10.47 0.97
CA GLU A 5 -9.45 -10.80 -0.37
C GLU A 5 -8.99 -9.54 -1.12
N ILE A 6 -9.85 -8.51 -1.17
CA ILE A 6 -9.53 -7.25 -1.86
C ILE A 6 -8.37 -6.51 -1.16
N ALA A 7 -8.38 -6.43 0.17
CA ALA A 7 -7.34 -5.74 0.93
C ALA A 7 -5.97 -6.42 0.75
N SER A 8 -5.93 -7.75 0.79
CA SER A 8 -4.71 -8.53 0.52
C SER A 8 -4.19 -8.28 -0.90
N MET A 9 -5.08 -8.29 -1.91
CA MET A 9 -4.73 -7.97 -3.30
C MET A 9 -4.20 -6.54 -3.46
N LEU A 10 -4.66 -5.59 -2.62
CA LEU A 10 -4.16 -4.21 -2.56
C LEU A 10 -2.85 -4.07 -1.76
N GLY A 11 -2.27 -5.16 -1.28
CA GLY A 11 -1.00 -5.18 -0.56
C GLY A 11 -1.10 -4.81 0.93
N PHE A 12 -2.30 -4.93 1.54
CA PHE A 12 -2.42 -4.84 2.99
C PHE A 12 -2.10 -6.19 3.65
N ALA A 13 -1.30 -6.16 4.71
CA ALA A 13 -1.13 -7.26 5.63
C ALA A 13 -2.40 -7.41 6.47
N VAL A 14 -3.25 -8.38 6.15
CA VAL A 14 -4.59 -8.49 6.73
C VAL A 14 -4.58 -9.38 7.97
N ILE A 15 -4.98 -8.82 9.11
CA ILE A 15 -5.19 -9.55 10.36
C ILE A 15 -6.69 -9.68 10.61
N ILE A 16 -7.17 -10.90 10.80
CA ILE A 16 -8.57 -11.19 11.13
C ILE A 16 -8.70 -11.46 12.62
N VAL A 17 -9.68 -10.80 13.25
CA VAL A 17 -10.04 -11.03 14.66
C VAL A 17 -11.50 -11.45 14.74
N ASP A 18 -11.79 -12.58 15.33
CA ASP A 18 -13.15 -13.03 15.72
C ASP A 18 -13.05 -13.92 16.97
N ASP A 19 -13.99 -13.78 17.90
CA ASP A 19 -14.02 -14.55 19.16
C ASP A 19 -14.54 -15.98 18.97
N ARG A 20 -14.91 -16.37 17.75
CA ARG A 20 -15.50 -17.66 17.43
C ARG A 20 -14.56 -18.49 16.54
N PRO A 21 -14.10 -19.66 16.98
CA PRO A 21 -13.19 -20.52 16.21
C PRO A 21 -13.73 -20.91 14.82
N LEU A 22 -15.05 -21.07 14.69
CA LEU A 22 -15.71 -21.39 13.41
C LEU A 22 -15.60 -20.24 12.38
N PHE A 23 -15.28 -19.03 12.82
CA PHE A 23 -15.13 -17.85 11.97
C PHE A 23 -13.68 -17.39 11.87
N ALA A 24 -12.88 -17.51 12.92
CA ALA A 24 -11.46 -17.17 12.95
C ALA A 24 -10.61 -18.37 12.52
N ASN A 25 -10.58 -18.69 11.23
CA ASN A 25 -9.81 -19.83 10.71
C ASN A 25 -9.30 -19.60 9.28
N HIS A 26 -8.18 -20.23 8.93
CA HIS A 26 -7.55 -20.13 7.61
C HIS A 26 -8.41 -20.64 6.44
N PRO A 27 -9.18 -21.73 6.53
CA PRO A 27 -10.07 -22.11 5.45
C PRO A 27 -11.05 -21.01 5.04
N ARG A 28 -11.44 -20.15 5.96
CA ARG A 28 -12.33 -19.02 5.71
C ARG A 28 -11.61 -17.78 5.21
N PHE A 29 -10.38 -17.56 5.63
CA PHE A 29 -9.55 -16.39 5.30
C PHE A 29 -8.15 -16.81 4.85
N PRO A 30 -8.02 -17.52 3.71
CA PRO A 30 -6.73 -18.02 3.25
C PRO A 30 -5.72 -16.91 2.90
N GLN A 31 -6.20 -15.69 2.62
CA GLN A 31 -5.36 -14.54 2.29
C GLN A 31 -4.92 -13.75 3.53
N ALA A 32 -5.44 -14.08 4.74
CA ALA A 32 -5.04 -13.38 5.95
C ALA A 32 -3.61 -13.75 6.35
N GLU A 33 -2.79 -12.74 6.65
CA GLU A 33 -1.44 -12.94 7.18
C GLU A 33 -1.49 -13.55 8.59
N ARG A 34 -2.49 -13.13 9.38
CA ARG A 34 -2.67 -13.61 10.74
C ARG A 34 -4.15 -13.71 11.09
N ILE A 35 -4.51 -14.73 11.87
CA ILE A 35 -5.85 -14.90 12.41
C ILE A 35 -5.74 -14.99 13.94
N VAL A 36 -6.54 -14.18 14.64
CA VAL A 36 -6.60 -14.11 16.09
C VAL A 36 -8.00 -14.52 16.54
N CYS A 37 -8.11 -15.65 17.22
CA CYS A 37 -9.35 -16.11 17.82
C CYS A 37 -9.33 -15.73 19.31
N ASP A 38 -9.92 -14.57 19.64
CA ASP A 38 -9.91 -14.02 20.98
C ASP A 38 -11.05 -13.01 21.17
N ALA A 39 -11.37 -12.62 22.41
CA ALA A 39 -12.26 -11.51 22.70
C ALA A 39 -11.70 -10.21 22.10
N PHE A 40 -12.58 -9.43 21.45
CA PHE A 40 -12.14 -8.25 20.67
C PHE A 40 -11.28 -7.25 21.47
N PRO A 41 -11.62 -6.81 22.70
CA PRO A 41 -10.78 -5.90 23.46
C PRO A 41 -9.39 -6.47 23.72
N HIS A 42 -9.31 -7.74 24.16
CA HIS A 42 -8.05 -8.40 24.44
C HIS A 42 -7.19 -8.60 23.19
N ALA A 43 -7.81 -8.96 22.06
CA ALA A 43 -7.12 -9.04 20.79
C ALA A 43 -6.54 -7.68 20.35
N ILE A 44 -7.30 -6.59 20.48
CA ILE A 44 -6.87 -5.23 20.13
C ILE A 44 -5.65 -4.82 20.98
N GLU A 45 -5.69 -5.05 22.28
CA GLU A 45 -4.58 -4.76 23.19
C GLU A 45 -3.31 -5.55 22.83
N ARG A 46 -3.45 -6.84 22.53
CA ARG A 46 -2.32 -7.71 22.14
C ARG A 46 -1.73 -7.36 20.77
N LEU A 47 -2.54 -6.85 19.87
CA LEU A 47 -2.08 -6.44 18.53
C LEU A 47 -1.29 -5.14 18.55
N GLN A 48 -1.36 -4.36 19.65
CA GLN A 48 -0.64 -3.11 19.79
C GLN A 48 -0.82 -2.17 18.59
N ILE A 49 -2.05 -1.74 18.37
CA ILE A 49 -2.42 -0.90 17.22
C ILE A 49 -1.52 0.35 17.14
N HIS A 50 -0.96 0.61 15.96
CA HIS A 50 -0.06 1.73 15.68
C HIS A 50 -0.73 2.79 14.82
N ALA A 51 -0.15 4.00 14.80
CA ALA A 51 -0.66 5.12 14.01
C ALA A 51 -0.62 4.90 12.47
N GLY A 52 0.07 3.87 12.00
CA GLY A 52 0.09 3.45 10.59
C GLY A 52 -0.99 2.46 10.20
N ASP A 53 -1.67 1.86 11.17
CA ASP A 53 -2.60 0.75 10.95
C ASP A 53 -3.97 1.23 10.41
N TYR A 54 -4.69 0.27 9.83
CA TYR A 54 -6.04 0.46 9.31
C TYR A 54 -6.96 -0.52 10.00
N VAL A 55 -7.97 -0.03 10.70
CA VAL A 55 -8.90 -0.84 11.47
C VAL A 55 -10.32 -0.73 10.91
N ALA A 56 -10.92 -1.88 10.59
CA ALA A 56 -12.31 -2.00 10.17
C ALA A 56 -13.09 -2.80 11.21
N VAL A 57 -13.97 -2.14 11.95
CA VAL A 57 -14.86 -2.75 12.94
C VAL A 57 -16.10 -3.27 12.22
N ILE A 58 -16.15 -4.59 12.01
CA ILE A 58 -17.21 -5.30 11.27
C ILE A 58 -17.68 -6.47 12.13
N THR A 59 -18.24 -6.18 13.30
CA THR A 59 -18.67 -7.20 14.23
C THR A 59 -20.11 -7.65 13.98
N ARG A 60 -20.55 -8.64 14.70
CA ARG A 60 -21.92 -9.20 14.62
C ARG A 60 -22.98 -8.42 15.38
N GLY A 61 -22.60 -7.38 16.14
CA GLY A 61 -23.58 -6.65 16.93
C GLY A 61 -23.02 -5.48 17.75
N HIS A 62 -23.93 -4.59 18.17
CA HIS A 62 -23.64 -3.30 18.83
C HIS A 62 -22.70 -3.38 20.02
N ARG A 63 -22.89 -4.37 20.90
CA ARG A 63 -22.06 -4.55 22.09
C ARG A 63 -20.60 -4.68 21.72
N TYR A 64 -20.33 -5.52 20.74
CA TYR A 64 -18.97 -5.76 20.28
C TYR A 64 -18.38 -4.55 19.52
N ASP A 65 -19.20 -3.85 18.71
CA ASP A 65 -18.77 -2.61 18.07
C ASP A 65 -18.35 -1.56 19.12
N THR A 66 -19.17 -1.41 20.17
CA THR A 66 -18.90 -0.49 21.28
C THR A 66 -17.63 -0.84 22.03
N ASP A 67 -17.46 -2.11 22.39
CA ASP A 67 -16.29 -2.57 23.13
C ASP A 67 -15.00 -2.40 22.29
N CYS A 68 -15.05 -2.68 20.98
CA CYS A 68 -13.95 -2.41 20.07
C CYS A 68 -13.59 -0.92 20.05
N LEU A 69 -14.59 -0.04 19.86
CA LEU A 69 -14.34 1.40 19.78
C LEU A 69 -13.80 1.97 21.09
N ARG A 70 -14.31 1.56 22.26
CA ARG A 70 -13.76 1.98 23.55
C ARG A 70 -12.28 1.64 23.68
N THR A 71 -11.91 0.41 23.35
CA THR A 71 -10.53 -0.03 23.43
C THR A 71 -9.63 0.73 22.45
N LEU A 72 -10.07 0.92 21.20
CA LEU A 72 -9.33 1.66 20.17
C LEU A 72 -9.16 3.14 20.51
N LEU A 73 -10.23 3.80 21.00
CA LEU A 73 -10.22 5.22 21.37
C LEU A 73 -9.38 5.51 22.61
N ALA A 74 -9.29 4.55 23.55
CA ALA A 74 -8.43 4.64 24.72
C ALA A 74 -6.93 4.49 24.38
N GLY A 75 -6.61 3.80 23.29
CA GLY A 75 -5.25 3.55 22.82
C GLY A 75 -4.74 4.54 21.77
N THR A 76 -3.73 4.09 21.02
CA THR A 76 -3.21 4.83 19.86
C THR A 76 -4.22 4.77 18.72
N MET A 77 -4.59 5.95 18.18
CA MET A 77 -5.49 6.03 17.04
C MET A 77 -4.79 5.49 15.79
N PRO A 78 -5.41 4.53 15.06
CA PRO A 78 -4.90 4.08 13.78
C PRO A 78 -5.03 5.17 12.71
N ARG A 79 -4.33 5.02 11.61
CA ARG A 79 -4.44 5.89 10.42
C ARG A 79 -5.85 5.89 9.83
N TYR A 80 -6.54 4.80 9.95
CA TYR A 80 -7.92 4.63 9.53
C TYR A 80 -8.68 3.81 10.57
N LEU A 81 -9.81 4.34 11.01
CA LEU A 81 -10.77 3.63 11.84
C LEU A 81 -12.15 3.73 11.18
N GLY A 82 -12.68 2.62 10.73
CA GLY A 82 -14.00 2.55 10.13
C GLY A 82 -14.92 1.58 10.87
N MET A 83 -16.21 1.89 10.93
CA MET A 83 -17.20 1.02 11.56
C MET A 83 -18.39 0.76 10.65
N LEU A 84 -18.76 -0.52 10.51
CA LEU A 84 -19.94 -0.94 9.77
C LEU A 84 -21.21 -0.67 10.57
N GLY A 85 -22.13 0.10 10.00
CA GLY A 85 -23.41 0.38 10.63
C GLY A 85 -24.26 1.37 9.84
N SER A 86 -25.55 1.41 10.10
CA SER A 86 -26.43 2.44 9.52
C SER A 86 -26.17 3.81 10.15
N LYS A 87 -26.37 4.90 9.40
CA LYS A 87 -26.18 6.28 9.89
C LYS A 87 -26.86 6.53 11.25
N ARG A 88 -28.13 6.12 11.39
CA ARG A 88 -28.87 6.29 12.65
C ARG A 88 -28.21 5.60 13.83
N ARG A 89 -27.71 4.41 13.59
CA ARG A 89 -27.10 3.55 14.61
C ARG A 89 -25.75 4.10 15.07
N THR A 90 -24.95 4.54 14.11
CA THR A 90 -23.61 5.07 14.38
C THR A 90 -23.65 6.42 15.10
N ILE A 91 -24.57 7.30 14.75
CA ILE A 91 -24.77 8.58 15.45
C ILE A 91 -25.08 8.35 16.93
N ALA A 92 -26.02 7.44 17.26
CA ALA A 92 -26.34 7.14 18.64
C ALA A 92 -25.15 6.59 19.43
N LEU A 93 -24.34 5.74 18.81
CA LEU A 93 -23.14 5.19 19.42
C LEU A 93 -22.05 6.25 19.66
N LEU A 94 -21.77 7.08 18.67
CA LEU A 94 -20.81 8.18 18.84
C LEU A 94 -21.24 9.19 19.92
N HIS A 95 -22.53 9.50 19.98
CA HIS A 95 -23.07 10.36 21.04
C HIS A 95 -22.89 9.75 22.43
N MET A 96 -23.12 8.45 22.56
CA MET A 96 -22.89 7.73 23.83
C MET A 96 -21.40 7.76 24.22
N LEU A 97 -20.49 7.52 23.28
CA LEU A 97 -19.04 7.58 23.53
C LEU A 97 -18.58 9.00 23.91
N ALA A 98 -19.19 10.04 23.31
CA ALA A 98 -18.92 11.43 23.71
C ALA A 98 -19.38 11.69 25.17
N GLN A 99 -20.51 11.14 25.60
CA GLN A 99 -20.96 11.22 26.98
C GLN A 99 -20.07 10.43 27.98
N GLU A 100 -19.41 9.39 27.49
CA GLU A 100 -18.39 8.65 28.26
C GLU A 100 -17.05 9.42 28.38
N GLY A 101 -16.89 10.58 27.74
CA GLY A 101 -15.74 11.45 27.85
C GLY A 101 -14.67 11.25 26.78
N PHE A 102 -14.92 10.50 25.72
CA PHE A 102 -14.00 10.43 24.60
C PHE A 102 -13.93 11.74 23.82
N ALA A 103 -12.72 12.14 23.42
CA ALA A 103 -12.48 13.41 22.75
C ALA A 103 -13.18 13.49 21.37
N GLN A 104 -13.81 14.63 21.09
CA GLN A 104 -14.64 14.79 19.89
C GLN A 104 -13.85 14.66 18.60
N ASP A 105 -12.59 15.11 18.56
CA ASP A 105 -11.70 14.95 17.40
C ASP A 105 -11.42 13.50 17.05
N LYS A 106 -11.28 12.62 18.05
CA LYS A 106 -11.17 11.18 17.84
C LYS A 106 -12.45 10.59 17.26
N LEU A 107 -13.61 10.98 17.82
CA LEU A 107 -14.92 10.51 17.35
C LEU A 107 -15.21 10.96 15.91
N ASP A 108 -14.88 12.20 15.56
CA ASP A 108 -15.05 12.75 14.22
C ASP A 108 -14.12 12.10 13.18
N SER A 109 -13.02 11.49 13.62
CA SER A 109 -12.10 10.77 12.75
C SER A 109 -12.58 9.36 12.36
N ILE A 110 -13.63 8.85 13.01
CA ILE A 110 -14.19 7.52 12.70
C ILE A 110 -15.01 7.58 11.41
N HIS A 111 -14.61 6.77 10.43
CA HIS A 111 -15.36 6.61 9.19
C HIS A 111 -16.59 5.75 9.43
N THR A 112 -17.76 6.38 9.53
CA THR A 112 -19.02 5.68 9.77
C THR A 112 -20.22 6.41 9.12
N PRO A 113 -21.02 5.71 8.31
CA PRO A 113 -20.83 4.33 7.84
C PRO A 113 -19.48 4.12 7.17
N ILE A 114 -18.87 2.94 7.36
CA ILE A 114 -17.61 2.56 6.73
C ILE A 114 -17.77 2.47 5.21
N GLY A 115 -16.75 2.91 4.48
CA GLY A 115 -16.73 2.88 3.01
C GLY A 115 -17.15 4.19 2.37
N LEU A 116 -16.85 4.34 1.07
CA LEU A 116 -17.32 5.46 0.26
C LEU A 116 -18.79 5.22 -0.12
N ASP A 117 -19.57 6.30 -0.22
CA ASP A 117 -20.96 6.24 -0.70
C ASP A 117 -20.98 6.03 -2.22
N ILE A 118 -21.07 4.77 -2.63
CA ILE A 118 -21.13 4.32 -4.03
C ILE A 118 -22.46 3.65 -4.38
N GLY A 119 -23.45 3.71 -3.47
CA GLY A 119 -24.72 3.00 -3.65
C GLY A 119 -24.62 1.48 -3.48
N ALA A 120 -23.61 0.98 -2.76
CA ALA A 120 -23.37 -0.46 -2.54
C ALA A 120 -24.55 -1.14 -1.82
N LEU A 121 -24.99 -2.28 -2.35
CA LEU A 121 -26.09 -3.09 -1.80
C LEU A 121 -25.61 -4.49 -1.37
N SER A 122 -24.79 -5.14 -2.17
CA SER A 122 -24.27 -6.47 -1.86
C SER A 122 -23.06 -6.41 -0.94
N VAL A 123 -22.75 -7.54 -0.28
CA VAL A 123 -21.58 -7.67 0.60
C VAL A 123 -20.28 -7.41 -0.19
N GLN A 124 -20.22 -7.82 -1.43
CA GLN A 124 -19.07 -7.60 -2.33
C GLN A 124 -18.90 -6.12 -2.67
N GLU A 125 -19.98 -5.42 -3.00
CA GLU A 125 -19.96 -3.99 -3.30
C GLU A 125 -19.58 -3.17 -2.06
N ILE A 126 -20.08 -3.54 -0.87
CA ILE A 126 -19.66 -2.94 0.40
C ILE A 126 -18.16 -3.15 0.62
N ALA A 127 -17.62 -4.32 0.33
CA ALA A 127 -16.19 -4.58 0.43
C ALA A 127 -15.37 -3.70 -0.53
N VAL A 128 -15.85 -3.49 -1.77
CA VAL A 128 -15.25 -2.55 -2.73
C VAL A 128 -15.29 -1.11 -2.21
N SER A 129 -16.43 -0.68 -1.68
CA SER A 129 -16.59 0.65 -1.09
C SER A 129 -15.60 0.91 0.06
N ILE A 130 -15.43 -0.06 0.95
CA ILE A 130 -14.46 0.02 2.05
C ILE A 130 -13.04 0.04 1.50
N ALA A 131 -12.68 -0.86 0.60
CA ALA A 131 -11.36 -0.93 -0.02
C ALA A 131 -10.99 0.39 -0.73
N ALA A 132 -11.94 1.00 -1.45
CA ALA A 132 -11.75 2.31 -2.07
C ALA A 132 -11.45 3.41 -1.03
N GLN A 133 -12.13 3.41 0.13
CA GLN A 133 -11.88 4.34 1.21
C GLN A 133 -10.51 4.11 1.87
N LEU A 134 -10.07 2.85 2.04
CA LEU A 134 -8.73 2.52 2.51
C LEU A 134 -7.65 3.08 1.57
N VAL A 135 -7.82 2.88 0.25
CA VAL A 135 -6.92 3.45 -0.77
C VAL A 135 -6.95 4.98 -0.72
N GLN A 136 -8.12 5.61 -0.62
CA GLN A 136 -8.23 7.06 -0.50
C GLN A 136 -7.46 7.59 0.72
N THR A 137 -7.58 6.93 1.88
CA THR A 137 -6.88 7.32 3.11
C THR A 137 -5.37 7.12 2.97
N ARG A 138 -4.93 6.03 2.35
CA ARG A 138 -3.51 5.75 2.06
C ARG A 138 -2.90 6.86 1.20
N ARG A 139 -3.64 7.38 0.22
CA ARG A 139 -3.17 8.39 -0.75
C ARG A 139 -3.29 9.84 -0.26
N ARG A 140 -4.21 10.17 0.65
CA ARG A 140 -4.39 11.54 1.15
C ARG A 140 -3.14 12.15 1.79
N GLY A 141 -2.25 11.35 2.35
CA GLY A 141 -0.97 11.80 2.92
C GLY A 141 0.12 12.06 1.88
N LEU A 142 0.07 11.41 0.72
CA LEU A 142 1.11 11.45 -0.31
C LEU A 142 0.97 12.66 -1.25
N ASN A 143 -0.23 13.21 -1.42
CA ASN A 143 -0.52 14.22 -2.45
C ASN A 143 -0.21 15.67 -2.06
N ARG A 144 0.27 15.99 -0.86
CA ARG A 144 0.33 17.41 -0.44
C ARG A 144 1.69 17.99 -0.03
N ARG A 145 2.77 17.24 0.22
CA ARG A 145 3.96 17.88 0.82
C ARG A 145 5.35 17.34 0.51
N SER A 146 5.58 16.47 -0.43
CA SER A 146 6.99 16.15 -0.69
C SER A 146 7.27 15.72 -2.12
N LYS A 147 7.94 16.60 -2.87
CA LYS A 147 8.74 16.24 -4.03
C LYS A 147 10.00 15.42 -3.64
N SER A 148 10.17 15.12 -2.34
CA SER A 148 11.40 14.53 -1.79
C SER A 148 11.33 13.04 -1.43
N HIS A 149 10.16 12.37 -1.49
CA HIS A 149 10.11 10.93 -1.29
C HIS A 149 10.22 10.20 -2.61
N ILE A 150 11.41 9.75 -2.92
CA ILE A 150 11.71 8.98 -4.13
C ILE A 150 11.03 7.61 -4.06
N LEU A 151 11.08 6.94 -2.90
CA LEU A 151 10.45 5.64 -2.71
C LEU A 151 9.06 5.79 -2.07
N THR A 152 8.05 5.21 -2.70
CA THR A 152 6.68 5.12 -2.20
C THR A 152 6.24 3.66 -2.19
N GLU A 153 5.17 3.32 -1.45
CA GLU A 153 4.60 1.97 -1.49
C GLU A 153 4.25 1.50 -2.92
N GLU A 154 3.95 2.44 -3.83
CA GLU A 154 3.64 2.13 -5.24
C GLU A 154 4.85 1.69 -6.03
N THR A 155 6.00 2.23 -5.70
CA THR A 155 7.26 1.99 -6.41
C THR A 155 8.13 0.96 -5.71
N PHE A 156 7.81 0.63 -4.45
CA PHE A 156 8.53 -0.39 -3.70
C PHE A 156 8.27 -1.79 -4.27
N ARG A 157 9.35 -2.50 -4.53
CA ARG A 157 9.36 -3.85 -5.11
C ARG A 157 10.14 -4.79 -4.18
N ALA A 158 9.40 -5.55 -3.37
CA ALA A 158 9.99 -6.50 -2.43
C ALA A 158 10.85 -7.55 -3.14
N ASP A 159 10.42 -8.02 -4.32
CA ASP A 159 11.15 -8.99 -5.15
C ASP A 159 12.50 -8.47 -5.65
N VAL A 160 12.62 -7.16 -5.92
CA VAL A 160 13.90 -6.52 -6.31
C VAL A 160 14.81 -6.38 -5.09
N VAL A 161 14.27 -6.01 -3.92
CA VAL A 161 15.01 -5.91 -2.67
C VAL A 161 15.54 -7.28 -2.26
N GLU A 162 14.71 -8.33 -2.36
CA GLU A 162 15.13 -9.70 -2.10
C GLU A 162 16.26 -10.15 -3.02
N ASP A 163 16.18 -9.81 -4.33
CA ASP A 163 17.25 -10.10 -5.29
C ASP A 163 18.55 -9.37 -4.94
N ILE A 164 18.47 -8.12 -4.44
CA ILE A 164 19.66 -7.38 -4.00
C ILE A 164 20.33 -8.07 -2.81
N VAL A 165 19.54 -8.53 -1.84
CA VAL A 165 20.04 -9.09 -0.58
C VAL A 165 20.47 -10.55 -0.71
N SER A 166 19.70 -11.36 -1.45
CA SER A 166 19.84 -12.83 -1.43
C SER A 166 20.57 -13.41 -2.63
N ASN A 167 20.64 -12.69 -3.75
CA ASN A 167 21.29 -13.18 -4.97
C ASN A 167 22.76 -12.73 -5.01
N PRO A 168 23.74 -13.65 -5.00
CA PRO A 168 25.17 -13.31 -4.93
C PRO A 168 25.75 -12.79 -6.24
N LEU A 169 25.02 -12.85 -7.36
CA LEU A 169 25.50 -12.36 -8.66
C LEU A 169 25.77 -10.87 -8.62
N LYS A 170 26.85 -10.45 -9.27
CA LYS A 170 27.15 -9.03 -9.46
C LYS A 170 26.03 -8.34 -10.22
N LYS A 171 25.63 -7.15 -9.79
CA LYS A 171 24.48 -6.45 -10.35
C LYS A 171 24.59 -4.93 -10.30
N ALA A 172 23.84 -4.27 -11.15
CA ALA A 172 23.63 -2.82 -11.11
C ALA A 172 22.17 -2.51 -10.75
N LEU A 173 21.97 -1.41 -10.03
CA LEU A 173 20.67 -0.82 -9.71
C LEU A 173 20.34 0.29 -10.71
N LEU A 174 19.10 0.33 -11.15
CA LEU A 174 18.50 1.40 -11.92
C LEU A 174 17.38 2.01 -11.07
N LEU A 175 17.44 3.31 -10.78
CA LEU A 175 16.44 4.03 -9.97
C LEU A 175 15.93 5.25 -10.75
N VAL A 176 14.64 5.30 -11.03
CA VAL A 176 13.99 6.49 -11.57
C VAL A 176 13.82 7.52 -10.45
N TYR A 177 14.61 8.59 -10.46
CA TYR A 177 14.57 9.58 -9.39
C TYR A 177 13.75 10.84 -9.72
N GLU A 178 13.45 11.06 -11.00
CA GLU A 178 12.61 12.20 -11.45
C GLU A 178 11.83 11.82 -12.70
N THR A 179 10.57 12.25 -12.77
CA THR A 179 9.70 12.07 -13.94
C THR A 179 8.96 13.36 -14.22
N SER A 180 8.74 13.66 -15.52
CA SER A 180 7.92 14.78 -15.97
C SER A 180 7.09 14.39 -17.19
N GLY A 181 5.88 14.95 -17.32
CA GLY A 181 4.93 14.56 -18.35
C GLY A 181 4.32 13.17 -18.11
N SER A 182 3.86 12.53 -19.20
CA SER A 182 3.28 11.19 -19.17
C SER A 182 4.38 10.13 -19.25
N THR A 183 4.66 9.44 -18.16
CA THR A 183 5.69 8.40 -18.08
C THR A 183 5.08 7.05 -17.68
N PRO A 184 5.63 5.92 -18.16
CA PRO A 184 5.10 4.58 -17.87
C PRO A 184 5.26 4.18 -16.41
N VAL A 185 6.24 4.77 -15.69
CA VAL A 185 6.48 4.57 -14.26
C VAL A 185 6.64 5.92 -13.56
N LYS A 186 6.57 5.89 -12.22
CA LYS A 186 6.75 7.05 -11.36
C LYS A 186 8.16 7.13 -10.80
N SER A 187 8.56 8.32 -10.36
CA SER A 187 9.76 8.51 -9.54
C SER A 187 9.73 7.55 -8.34
N GLY A 188 10.84 6.89 -8.07
CA GLY A 188 10.98 5.82 -7.09
C GLY A 188 10.86 4.40 -7.65
N SER A 189 10.47 4.23 -8.91
CA SER A 189 10.51 2.92 -9.56
C SER A 189 11.96 2.49 -9.75
N PHE A 190 12.24 1.22 -9.45
CA PHE A 190 13.58 0.69 -9.53
C PHE A 190 13.60 -0.77 -10.01
N MET A 191 14.74 -1.15 -10.56
CA MET A 191 15.02 -2.50 -11.01
C MET A 191 16.50 -2.82 -10.86
N THR A 192 16.86 -4.10 -10.94
CA THR A 192 18.24 -4.57 -11.04
C THR A 192 18.49 -5.30 -12.34
N VAL A 193 19.74 -5.31 -12.78
CA VAL A 193 20.26 -6.20 -13.83
C VAL A 193 21.54 -6.85 -13.31
N ASN A 194 21.68 -8.17 -13.49
CA ASN A 194 22.84 -8.91 -13.06
C ASN A 194 23.81 -9.19 -14.23
N GLU A 195 24.98 -9.76 -13.92
CA GLU A 195 26.04 -10.10 -14.89
C GLU A 195 25.65 -11.17 -15.93
N MET A 196 24.49 -11.86 -15.73
CA MET A 196 23.89 -12.75 -16.71
C MET A 196 22.84 -12.06 -17.58
N PHE A 197 22.74 -10.72 -17.51
CA PHE A 197 21.72 -9.90 -18.18
C PHE A 197 20.28 -10.25 -17.79
N GLN A 198 20.08 -10.78 -16.58
CA GLN A 198 18.75 -11.03 -16.03
C GLN A 198 18.30 -9.80 -15.23
N ALA A 199 17.09 -9.33 -15.50
CA ALA A 199 16.51 -8.17 -14.85
C ALA A 199 15.42 -8.56 -13.85
N LYS A 200 15.33 -7.81 -12.74
CA LYS A 200 14.25 -7.87 -11.75
C LYS A 200 13.65 -6.48 -11.57
N GLY A 201 12.35 -6.37 -11.60
CA GLY A 201 11.63 -5.09 -11.58
C GLY A 201 11.40 -4.53 -12.98
N THR A 202 11.06 -3.23 -13.06
CA THR A 202 10.88 -2.51 -14.33
C THR A 202 10.96 -1.00 -14.12
N ILE A 203 11.44 -0.30 -15.13
CA ILE A 203 11.39 1.16 -15.24
C ILE A 203 10.50 1.61 -16.39
N GLY A 204 9.54 0.78 -16.82
CA GLY A 204 8.47 1.12 -17.76
C GLY A 204 8.39 0.28 -19.02
N GLY A 205 9.33 -0.65 -19.23
CA GLY A 205 9.36 -1.54 -20.39
C GLY A 205 9.72 -0.85 -21.71
N GLY A 206 9.73 -1.66 -22.80
CA GLY A 206 9.97 -1.17 -24.16
C GLY A 206 11.43 -0.86 -24.50
N CYS A 207 11.62 -0.16 -25.64
CA CYS A 207 12.95 0.13 -26.20
C CYS A 207 13.81 1.00 -25.28
N SER A 208 13.22 1.95 -24.57
CA SER A 208 13.92 2.83 -23.63
C SER A 208 14.51 2.06 -22.45
N GLU A 209 13.77 1.10 -21.88
CA GLU A 209 14.28 0.23 -20.82
C GLU A 209 15.45 -0.60 -21.31
N SER A 210 15.36 -1.17 -22.51
CA SER A 210 16.43 -1.98 -23.08
C SER A 210 17.74 -1.22 -23.31
N ALA A 211 17.66 0.06 -23.66
CA ALA A 211 18.84 0.90 -23.83
C ALA A 211 19.51 1.19 -22.47
N VAL A 212 18.72 1.57 -21.47
CA VAL A 212 19.20 1.86 -20.11
C VAL A 212 19.75 0.61 -19.40
N LEU A 213 19.11 -0.55 -19.65
CA LEU A 213 19.61 -1.83 -19.14
C LEU A 213 21.02 -2.16 -19.66
N ARG A 214 21.29 -1.91 -20.93
CA ARG A 214 22.64 -2.10 -21.49
C ARG A 214 23.66 -1.16 -20.84
N ASP A 215 23.29 0.09 -20.63
CA ASP A 215 24.13 1.08 -19.93
C ASP A 215 24.45 0.62 -18.50
N ALA A 216 23.44 0.12 -17.77
CA ALA A 216 23.60 -0.39 -16.41
C ALA A 216 24.45 -1.67 -16.38
N PHE A 217 24.24 -2.57 -17.33
CA PHE A 217 25.04 -3.80 -17.44
C PHE A 217 26.54 -3.50 -17.60
N HIS A 218 26.92 -2.50 -18.37
CA HIS A 218 28.30 -2.06 -18.54
C HIS A 218 28.91 -1.40 -17.28
N LEU A 219 28.12 -1.06 -16.28
CA LEU A 219 28.62 -0.55 -15.00
C LEU A 219 28.96 -1.66 -14.01
N ILE A 220 28.47 -2.89 -14.20
CA ILE A 220 28.67 -4.00 -13.27
C ILE A 220 30.17 -4.28 -13.10
N GLY A 221 30.63 -4.31 -11.84
CA GLY A 221 32.03 -4.54 -11.49
C GLY A 221 32.97 -3.34 -11.71
N THR A 222 32.42 -2.16 -12.00
CA THR A 222 33.26 -0.95 -12.21
C THR A 222 33.32 -0.02 -11.00
N GLY A 223 32.46 -0.22 -9.99
CA GLY A 223 32.31 0.71 -8.86
C GLY A 223 31.77 2.09 -9.24
N LYS A 224 31.22 2.25 -10.45
CA LYS A 224 30.80 3.57 -10.98
C LYS A 224 29.30 3.75 -10.96
N SER A 225 28.89 5.01 -10.97
CA SER A 225 27.50 5.44 -11.10
C SER A 225 27.35 6.40 -12.27
N LYS A 226 26.14 6.46 -12.86
CA LYS A 226 25.82 7.33 -14.00
C LYS A 226 24.35 7.80 -13.90
N CYS A 227 24.08 9.05 -14.27
CA CYS A 227 22.71 9.53 -14.50
C CYS A 227 22.41 9.54 -16.00
N VAL A 228 21.22 9.03 -16.36
CA VAL A 228 20.73 9.00 -17.74
C VAL A 228 19.38 9.68 -17.80
N THR A 229 19.17 10.46 -18.85
CA THR A 229 17.86 11.05 -19.16
C THR A 229 17.26 10.31 -20.35
N VAL A 230 16.03 9.80 -20.18
CA VAL A 230 15.24 9.18 -21.25
C VAL A 230 14.13 10.14 -21.60
N ASP A 231 14.15 10.64 -22.84
CA ASP A 231 13.13 11.51 -23.40
C ASP A 231 12.23 10.71 -24.35
N MET A 232 10.93 10.70 -24.06
CA MET A 232 9.92 9.98 -24.85
C MET A 232 9.12 10.91 -25.77
N ASN A 233 9.52 12.18 -25.87
CA ASN A 233 8.85 13.17 -26.73
C ASN A 233 9.41 13.22 -28.16
N ASN A 234 10.48 12.47 -28.45
CA ASN A 234 11.12 12.52 -29.76
C ASN A 234 10.34 11.72 -30.83
N ASP A 235 10.38 12.18 -32.08
CA ASP A 235 9.75 11.53 -33.23
C ASP A 235 10.14 10.06 -33.42
N VAL A 236 11.33 9.68 -32.99
CA VAL A 236 11.82 8.28 -32.94
C VAL A 236 10.99 7.41 -31.96
N ALA A 237 10.44 7.98 -30.89
CA ALA A 237 9.58 7.28 -29.97
C ALA A 237 8.18 7.01 -30.58
N ALA A 238 7.68 7.93 -31.39
CA ALA A 238 6.42 7.77 -32.13
C ALA A 238 6.51 6.69 -33.22
N GLU A 239 7.62 6.59 -33.94
CA GLU A 239 7.90 5.53 -34.93
C GLU A 239 7.99 4.13 -34.26
N GLN A 240 8.34 4.08 -32.96
CA GLN A 240 8.42 2.85 -32.16
C GLN A 240 7.10 2.50 -31.41
N GLY A 241 6.01 3.25 -31.69
CA GLY A 241 4.69 3.00 -31.07
C GLY A 241 4.58 3.43 -29.62
N MET A 242 5.49 4.27 -29.12
CA MET A 242 5.41 4.84 -27.76
C MET A 242 4.51 6.08 -27.76
N VAL A 243 3.38 6.00 -27.08
CA VAL A 243 2.38 7.07 -26.93
C VAL A 243 2.66 7.96 -25.70
N CYS A 244 3.74 7.72 -24.97
CA CYS A 244 4.08 8.43 -23.74
C CYS A 244 4.92 9.67 -24.06
N GLY A 245 4.37 10.87 -23.85
CA GLY A 245 5.05 12.16 -24.06
C GLY A 245 5.67 12.69 -22.75
N GLY A 246 6.65 11.99 -22.17
CA GLY A 246 7.28 12.38 -20.93
C GLY A 246 8.79 12.20 -20.91
N GLN A 247 9.42 12.57 -19.80
CA GLN A 247 10.85 12.43 -19.57
C GLN A 247 11.11 11.74 -18.23
N MET A 248 12.09 10.84 -18.19
CA MET A 248 12.56 10.19 -16.97
C MET A 248 14.04 10.44 -16.75
N LYS A 249 14.44 10.72 -15.51
CA LYS A 249 15.85 10.73 -15.11
C LYS A 249 16.12 9.51 -14.23
N ILE A 250 17.13 8.74 -14.61
CA ILE A 250 17.44 7.43 -14.04
C ILE A 250 18.86 7.45 -13.51
N PHE A 251 19.03 7.06 -12.26
CA PHE A 251 20.33 6.84 -11.64
C PHE A 251 20.70 5.37 -11.79
N LEU A 252 21.87 5.11 -12.33
CA LEU A 252 22.46 3.80 -12.51
C LEU A 252 23.66 3.67 -11.58
N THR A 253 23.79 2.56 -10.87
CA THR A 253 24.96 2.33 -10.00
C THR A 253 25.30 0.86 -9.91
N ASP A 254 26.62 0.57 -9.88
CA ASP A 254 27.11 -0.75 -9.51
C ASP A 254 26.85 -1.03 -8.02
N LEU A 255 26.36 -2.22 -7.67
CA LEU A 255 26.07 -2.62 -6.29
C LEU A 255 27.18 -3.46 -5.65
N ASN A 256 28.32 -3.66 -6.32
CA ASN A 256 29.33 -4.62 -5.88
C ASN A 256 30.37 -4.07 -4.89
N GLU A 257 30.22 -2.82 -4.43
CA GLU A 257 31.10 -2.19 -3.42
C GLU A 257 30.34 -1.82 -2.12
N VAL A 258 29.27 -2.51 -1.80
CA VAL A 258 28.57 -2.34 -0.51
C VAL A 258 28.78 -3.56 0.37
#